data_7c75c4f10a09102e04e93d03f6202fc9
#
_entry.id   7c75c4f10a09102e04e93d03f6202fc9
#
_cell.length_a   1.000
_cell.length_b   1.000
_cell.length_c   1.000
_cell.angle_alpha   90.00
_cell.angle_beta   90.00
_cell.angle_gamma   90.00
#
_symmetry.space_group_name_H-M   'P 1'
#
loop_
_entity.id
_entity.type
_entity.pdbx_description
1 polymer ?
#
loop_
_entity_poly.entity_id
_entity_poly.type
_entity_poly.pdbx_seq_one_letter_code
_entity_poly.pdbx_strand_id
1 'polypeptide(L)'
;MNPYADWIEELPQVDTPFEGLDGRMISGPDGQAVFFRAAKRFEVPPHAHGAQWGVVVTGRLHLTIDGEQATYEPGQTYDIPGGAEHSAILEAVTCVIDVFQDHDRYSPKG
;
A
#
# COMPACT_ATOMS: atom_id res chain seq x y z
N MET A 1 -15.81 -6.50 5.18
CA MET A 1 -15.17 -7.80 4.98
C MET A 1 -13.65 -7.63 4.89
N ASN A 2 -12.91 -8.54 5.51
CA ASN A 2 -11.45 -8.56 5.40
C ASN A 2 -11.07 -9.66 4.42
N PRO A 3 -10.45 -9.33 3.28
CA PRO A 3 -10.10 -10.33 2.28
C PRO A 3 -8.84 -11.15 2.64
N TYR A 4 -8.09 -10.74 3.67
CA TYR A 4 -6.84 -11.40 4.01
C TYR A 4 -7.07 -12.59 4.93
N ALA A 5 -6.23 -13.63 4.76
CA ALA A 5 -6.25 -14.79 5.63
C ALA A 5 -5.91 -14.39 7.08
N ASP A 6 -6.40 -15.17 8.05
CA ASP A 6 -6.18 -14.86 9.47
C ASP A 6 -4.70 -14.75 9.84
N TRP A 7 -3.85 -15.61 9.27
CA TRP A 7 -2.41 -15.58 9.58
C TRP A 7 -1.73 -14.31 9.05
N ILE A 8 -2.29 -13.66 8.02
CA ILE A 8 -1.78 -12.37 7.53
C ILE A 8 -2.03 -11.28 8.57
N GLU A 9 -3.16 -11.34 9.27
CA GLU A 9 -3.48 -10.40 10.34
C GLU A 9 -2.58 -10.55 11.56
N GLU A 10 -1.84 -11.66 11.66
CA GLU A 10 -0.88 -11.92 12.72
C GLU A 10 0.55 -11.51 12.34
N LEU A 11 0.78 -11.07 11.11
CA LEU A 11 2.07 -10.56 10.68
C LEU A 11 2.38 -9.24 11.39
N PRO A 12 3.67 -8.84 11.46
CA PRO A 12 4.03 -7.56 12.04
C PRO A 12 3.26 -6.40 11.43
N GLN A 13 2.70 -5.55 12.28
CA GLN A 13 2.01 -4.35 11.85
C GLN A 13 3.01 -3.28 11.47
N VAL A 14 2.79 -2.60 10.36
CA VAL A 14 3.65 -1.50 9.95
C VAL A 14 3.43 -0.29 10.84
N ASP A 15 4.52 0.41 11.14
CA ASP A 15 4.46 1.67 11.86
C ASP A 15 4.14 2.79 10.85
N THR A 16 2.96 3.37 10.99
CA THR A 16 2.52 4.48 10.16
C THR A 16 1.83 5.51 11.04
N PRO A 17 2.03 6.82 10.79
CA PRO A 17 1.37 7.86 11.57
C PRO A 17 -0.11 8.00 11.23
N PHE A 18 -0.63 7.21 10.30
CA PHE A 18 -1.96 7.41 9.74
C PHE A 18 -2.99 6.57 10.47
N GLU A 19 -3.97 7.23 11.06
CA GLU A 19 -5.10 6.58 11.70
C GLU A 19 -6.04 5.98 10.64
N GLY A 20 -6.53 4.77 10.90
CA GLY A 20 -7.46 4.09 10.00
C GLY A 20 -6.80 3.30 8.89
N LEU A 21 -5.46 3.33 8.80
CA LEU A 21 -4.70 2.51 7.88
C LEU A 21 -3.99 1.40 8.64
N ASP A 22 -4.35 0.15 8.37
CA ASP A 22 -3.65 -1.02 8.88
C ASP A 22 -2.80 -1.60 7.77
N GLY A 23 -1.56 -1.96 8.08
CA GLY A 23 -0.68 -2.66 7.17
C GLY A 23 0.03 -3.79 7.89
N ARG A 24 0.10 -4.94 7.24
CA ARG A 24 0.81 -6.11 7.75
C ARG A 24 1.92 -6.43 6.78
N MET A 25 3.14 -6.72 7.30
CA MET A 25 4.32 -6.75 6.46
C MET A 25 5.09 -8.07 6.53
N ILE A 26 5.65 -8.43 5.39
CA ILE A 26 6.71 -9.43 5.25
C ILE A 26 7.93 -8.68 4.73
N SER A 27 9.07 -8.81 5.41
CA SER A 27 10.31 -8.14 5.02
C SER A 27 11.41 -9.15 4.78
N GLY A 28 12.27 -8.83 3.85
CA GLY A 28 13.46 -9.59 3.53
C GLY A 28 14.55 -8.69 2.94
N PRO A 29 15.73 -9.25 2.61
CA PRO A 29 16.83 -8.46 2.06
C PRO A 29 16.52 -7.86 0.69
N ASP A 30 15.54 -8.41 -0.03
CA ASP A 30 15.22 -8.00 -1.38
C ASP A 30 13.99 -7.08 -1.47
N GLY A 31 13.37 -6.74 -0.34
CA GLY A 31 12.23 -5.85 -0.33
C GLY A 31 11.20 -6.17 0.74
N GLN A 32 10.03 -5.56 0.60
CA GLN A 32 8.92 -5.74 1.54
C GLN A 32 7.62 -5.95 0.80
N ALA A 33 6.75 -6.79 1.33
CA ALA A 33 5.37 -6.92 0.89
C ALA A 33 4.47 -6.45 2.03
N VAL A 34 3.52 -5.55 1.74
CA VAL A 34 2.63 -4.99 2.75
C VAL A 34 1.18 -5.18 2.33
N PHE A 35 0.39 -5.74 3.24
CA PHE A 35 -1.04 -5.96 3.07
C PHE A 35 -1.77 -4.81 3.76
N PHE A 36 -2.23 -3.83 2.98
CA PHE A 36 -2.89 -2.64 3.51
C PHE A 36 -4.40 -2.77 3.52
N ARG A 37 -5.02 -2.22 4.55
CA ARG A 37 -6.46 -2.06 4.65
C ARG A 37 -6.78 -0.66 5.15
N ALA A 38 -7.46 0.12 4.32
CA ALA A 38 -7.94 1.45 4.68
C ALA A 38 -9.42 1.34 5.07
N ALA A 39 -9.72 1.44 6.36
CA ALA A 39 -11.10 1.33 6.87
C ALA A 39 -11.95 2.56 6.49
N LYS A 40 -11.28 3.68 6.26
CA LYS A 40 -11.90 4.96 5.85
C LYS A 40 -11.22 5.46 4.59
N ARG A 41 -11.82 6.44 3.93
CA ARG A 41 -11.15 7.16 2.86
C ARG A 41 -9.83 7.72 3.38
N PHE A 42 -8.78 7.50 2.63
CA PHE A 42 -7.44 7.83 3.08
C PHE A 42 -6.65 8.50 1.95
N GLU A 43 -5.95 9.59 2.28
CA GLU A 43 -5.09 10.29 1.32
C GLU A 43 -3.63 10.13 1.70
N VAL A 44 -2.85 9.64 0.75
CA VAL A 44 -1.39 9.57 0.87
C VAL A 44 -0.83 10.77 0.12
N PRO A 45 -0.14 11.70 0.81
CA PRO A 45 0.40 12.90 0.15
C PRO A 45 1.53 12.54 -0.82
N PRO A 46 1.86 13.47 -1.73
CA PRO A 46 2.96 13.25 -2.67
C PRO A 46 4.27 12.89 -1.97
N HIS A 47 4.92 11.86 -2.45
CA HIS A 47 6.21 11.38 -1.94
C HIS A 47 6.92 10.56 -3.03
N ALA A 48 8.17 10.19 -2.76
CA ALA A 48 8.94 9.33 -3.64
C ALA A 48 9.81 8.38 -2.80
N HIS A 49 10.06 7.21 -3.33
CA HIS A 49 10.94 6.19 -2.75
C HIS A 49 11.35 5.23 -3.87
N GLY A 50 11.93 4.07 -3.55
CA GLY A 50 12.25 3.05 -4.54
C GLY A 50 11.03 2.48 -5.25
N ALA A 51 11.25 1.59 -6.21
CA ALA A 51 10.16 1.02 -7.03
C ALA A 51 9.11 0.32 -6.16
N GLN A 52 7.86 0.41 -6.60
CA GLN A 52 6.71 -0.19 -5.93
C GLN A 52 5.78 -0.80 -6.96
N TRP A 53 5.31 -2.01 -6.71
CA TRP A 53 4.28 -2.68 -7.49
C TRP A 53 3.13 -3.05 -6.56
N GLY A 54 1.90 -2.94 -7.04
CA GLY A 54 0.77 -3.31 -6.22
C GLY A 54 -0.43 -3.83 -6.99
N VAL A 55 -1.40 -4.34 -6.24
CA VAL A 55 -2.67 -4.85 -6.75
C VAL A 55 -3.79 -4.43 -5.82
N VAL A 56 -4.91 -4.00 -6.40
CA VAL A 56 -6.12 -3.72 -5.62
C VAL A 56 -6.85 -5.05 -5.36
N VAL A 57 -7.10 -5.35 -4.09
CA VAL A 57 -7.84 -6.54 -3.69
C VAL A 57 -9.32 -6.24 -3.56
N THR A 58 -9.66 -5.17 -2.85
CA THR A 58 -11.04 -4.67 -2.72
C THR A 58 -11.02 -3.14 -2.75
N GLY A 59 -12.15 -2.53 -3.08
CA GLY A 59 -12.32 -1.09 -3.05
C GLY A 59 -11.86 -0.40 -4.32
N ARG A 60 -11.31 0.80 -4.17
CA ARG A 60 -10.88 1.61 -5.31
C ARG A 60 -9.72 2.52 -4.91
N LEU A 61 -8.71 2.54 -5.76
CA LEU A 61 -7.50 3.33 -5.58
C LEU A 61 -7.39 4.35 -6.71
N HIS A 62 -7.22 5.63 -6.34
CA HIS A 62 -6.86 6.70 -7.27
C HIS A 62 -5.39 7.02 -7.06
N LEU A 63 -4.58 6.77 -8.08
CA LEU A 63 -3.13 6.92 -7.99
C LEU A 63 -2.67 7.99 -8.98
N THR A 64 -1.85 8.92 -8.50
CA THR A 64 -1.24 9.95 -9.34
C THR A 64 0.26 9.72 -9.36
N ILE A 65 0.83 9.50 -10.55
CA ILE A 65 2.27 9.29 -10.75
C ILE A 65 2.77 10.36 -11.71
N ASP A 66 3.73 11.17 -11.27
CA ASP A 66 4.30 12.27 -12.07
C ASP A 66 3.20 13.14 -12.70
N GLY A 67 2.15 13.44 -11.94
CA GLY A 67 1.06 14.29 -12.37
C GLY A 67 -0.05 13.59 -13.15
N GLU A 68 0.10 12.32 -13.51
CA GLU A 68 -0.91 11.56 -14.25
C GLU A 68 -1.73 10.69 -13.28
N GLN A 69 -3.04 10.92 -13.26
CA GLN A 69 -3.95 10.18 -12.41
C GLN A 69 -4.60 9.01 -13.16
N ALA A 70 -4.68 7.86 -12.50
CA ALA A 70 -5.44 6.71 -12.97
C ALA A 70 -6.19 6.08 -11.79
N THR A 71 -7.29 5.41 -12.09
CA THR A 71 -8.11 4.72 -11.08
C THR A 71 -7.98 3.22 -11.29
N TYR A 72 -7.77 2.50 -10.17
CA TYR A 72 -7.60 1.06 -10.16
C TYR A 72 -8.69 0.40 -9.33
N GLU A 73 -9.25 -0.67 -9.87
CA GLU A 73 -10.32 -1.47 -9.26
C GLU A 73 -9.83 -2.87 -8.96
N PRO A 74 -10.59 -3.69 -8.20
CA PRO A 74 -10.14 -5.03 -7.80
C PRO A 74 -9.59 -5.86 -8.96
N GLY A 75 -8.41 -6.45 -8.74
CA GLY A 75 -7.69 -7.24 -9.73
C GLY A 75 -6.76 -6.44 -10.63
N GLN A 76 -6.83 -5.13 -10.62
CA GLN A 76 -5.95 -4.28 -11.42
C GLN A 76 -4.64 -4.01 -10.67
N THR A 77 -3.56 -3.94 -11.42
CA THR A 77 -2.21 -3.76 -10.89
C THR A 77 -1.64 -2.41 -11.31
N TYR A 78 -0.69 -1.91 -10.53
CA TYR A 78 0.03 -0.68 -10.82
C TYR A 78 1.52 -0.86 -10.55
N ASP A 79 2.32 -0.11 -11.29
CA ASP A 79 3.78 -0.14 -11.21
C ASP A 79 4.27 1.29 -11.07
N ILE A 80 4.95 1.60 -9.97
CA ILE A 80 5.48 2.93 -9.68
C ILE A 80 6.99 2.87 -9.82
N PRO A 81 7.56 3.55 -10.83
CA PRO A 81 9.02 3.57 -11.02
C PRO A 81 9.73 4.17 -9.81
N GLY A 82 10.92 3.66 -9.51
CA GLY A 82 11.75 4.21 -8.43
C GLY A 82 12.05 5.69 -8.66
N GLY A 83 11.84 6.51 -7.62
CA GLY A 83 12.06 7.93 -7.66
C GLY A 83 10.92 8.76 -8.22
N ALA A 84 9.89 8.14 -8.81
CA ALA A 84 8.74 8.88 -9.33
C ALA A 84 7.89 9.44 -8.18
N GLU A 85 7.55 10.73 -8.27
CA GLU A 85 6.65 11.32 -7.29
C GLU A 85 5.25 10.76 -7.47
N HIS A 86 4.63 10.33 -6.39
CA HIS A 86 3.29 9.77 -6.46
C HIS A 86 2.49 10.08 -5.20
N SER A 87 1.18 10.08 -5.38
CA SER A 87 0.19 10.26 -4.31
C SER A 87 -0.98 9.34 -4.56
N ALA A 88 -1.78 9.09 -3.55
CA ALA A 88 -2.90 8.17 -3.68
C ALA A 88 -4.09 8.60 -2.84
N ILE A 89 -5.27 8.19 -3.29
CA ILE A 89 -6.51 8.26 -2.52
C ILE A 89 -7.10 6.86 -2.52
N LEU A 90 -7.28 6.31 -1.32
CA LEU A 90 -7.96 5.04 -1.12
C LEU A 90 -9.37 5.32 -0.63
N GLU A 91 -10.38 4.85 -1.37
CA GLU A 91 -11.77 4.99 -0.92
C GLU A 91 -12.03 4.00 0.24
N ALA A 92 -13.04 4.26 1.03
CA ALA A 92 -13.47 3.32 2.07
C ALA A 92 -14.35 2.22 1.44
N VAL A 93 -14.13 0.95 1.66
CA VAL A 93 -13.00 0.28 2.32
C VAL A 93 -12.12 -0.29 1.23
N THR A 94 -10.84 0.06 1.22
CA THR A 94 -9.92 -0.40 0.19
C THR A 94 -8.81 -1.24 0.80
N CYS A 95 -8.56 -2.39 0.19
CA CYS A 95 -7.42 -3.25 0.52
C CYS A 95 -6.53 -3.37 -0.71
N VAL A 96 -5.25 -3.12 -0.52
CA VAL A 96 -4.23 -3.26 -1.56
C VAL A 96 -3.04 -4.05 -1.00
N ILE A 97 -2.37 -4.78 -1.89
CA ILE A 97 -1.11 -5.43 -1.57
C ILE A 97 -0.03 -4.69 -2.34
N ASP A 98 0.95 -4.14 -1.62
CA ASP A 98 2.07 -3.42 -2.21
C ASP A 98 3.37 -4.17 -1.97
N VAL A 99 4.19 -4.27 -3.01
CA VAL A 99 5.53 -4.83 -2.94
C VAL A 99 6.52 -3.69 -3.19
N PHE A 100 7.42 -3.47 -2.24
CA PHE A 100 8.43 -2.41 -2.29
C PHE A 100 9.81 -3.00 -2.56
N GLN A 101 10.53 -2.40 -3.48
CA GLN A 101 11.92 -2.76 -3.74
C GLN A 101 12.80 -2.42 -2.53
N ASP A 102 12.47 -1.35 -1.81
CA ASP A 102 13.19 -0.95 -0.60
C ASP A 102 12.93 -1.98 0.51
N HIS A 103 14.01 -2.53 1.09
CA HIS A 103 13.88 -3.51 2.18
C HIS A 103 13.52 -2.87 3.53
N ASP A 104 13.57 -1.55 3.60
CA ASP A 104 13.35 -0.77 4.82
C ASP A 104 12.33 0.37 4.63
N ARG A 105 11.40 0.23 3.67
CA ARG A 105 10.35 1.22 3.44
C ARG A 105 9.50 1.46 4.68
N TYR A 106 9.19 0.40 5.40
CA TYR A 106 8.43 0.45 6.65
C TYR A 106 9.16 -0.31 7.74
N SER A 107 8.94 0.13 8.98
CA SER A 107 9.39 -0.56 10.19
C SER A 107 8.19 -1.21 10.87
N PRO A 108 8.39 -2.32 11.60
CA PRO A 108 7.32 -2.89 12.39
C PRO A 108 6.98 -1.98 13.57
N LYS A 109 5.69 -1.90 13.87
CA LYS A 109 5.19 -1.14 15.00
C LYS A 109 5.50 -1.91 16.28
N GLY A 110 6.13 -1.27 17.19
CA GLY A 110 6.45 -1.95 18.41
C GLY A 110 7.38 -1.46 19.31
#